data_465575e1c3169c54aa41ecc72392989e
#
_entry.id   465575e1c3169c54aa41ecc72392989e
#
_cell.length_a   1.000
_cell.length_b   1.000
_cell.length_c   1.000
_cell.angle_alpha   90.00
_cell.angle_beta   90.00
_cell.angle_gamma   90.00
#
_symmetry.space_group_name_H-M   'P 1'
#
loop_
_entity.id
_entity.type
_entity.pdbx_description
1 polymer ?
#
loop_
_entity_poly.entity_id
_entity_poly.type
_entity_poly.pdbx_seq_one_letter_code
_entity_poly.pdbx_strand_id
1 'polypeptide(L)'
;MRPRLSEVLQVLGVLKGGERVDTRMVATERAVAFGSLVRCSLSRFSEKAGKHECTGPIMTKAFTEPAVAPIVKRCAETYLKHLPPTVRLVVMLGTGDGYIDGCRQTMQALYGSAFTALNEVAYRTGPVIWVHVSHPSGLNSHHREWMAGDPATKQGRKRRLAMEAVSNVSDGRDTILGRKGL
;
A
#
# COMPACT_ATOMS: atom_id res chain seq x y z
N MET A 1 -7.18 -6.50 -13.83
CA MET A 1 -6.53 -5.79 -12.69
C MET A 1 -7.27 -4.52 -12.28
N ARG A 2 -7.53 -3.54 -13.18
CA ARG A 2 -8.21 -2.26 -12.85
C ARG A 2 -9.58 -2.37 -12.17
N PRO A 3 -10.51 -3.26 -12.58
CA PRO A 3 -11.78 -3.42 -11.86
C PRO A 3 -11.59 -3.78 -10.38
N ARG A 4 -10.75 -4.78 -10.09
CA ARG A 4 -10.44 -5.18 -8.71
C ARG A 4 -9.73 -4.07 -7.90
N LEU A 5 -8.90 -3.25 -8.54
CA LEU A 5 -8.30 -2.09 -7.89
C LEU A 5 -9.35 -1.04 -7.53
N SER A 6 -10.32 -0.80 -8.43
CA SER A 6 -11.45 0.09 -8.13
C SER A 6 -12.24 -0.40 -6.91
N GLU A 7 -12.56 -1.68 -6.83
CA GLU A 7 -13.27 -2.28 -5.70
C GLU A 7 -12.49 -2.09 -4.37
N VAL A 8 -11.18 -2.35 -4.37
CA VAL A 8 -10.33 -2.16 -3.18
C VAL A 8 -10.32 -0.70 -2.74
N LEU A 9 -10.17 0.24 -3.67
CA LEU A 9 -10.13 1.68 -3.37
C LEU A 9 -11.49 2.22 -2.93
N GLN A 10 -12.60 1.65 -3.43
CA GLN A 10 -13.95 1.96 -2.96
C GLN A 10 -14.15 1.49 -1.51
N VAL A 11 -13.69 0.28 -1.16
CA VAL A 11 -13.73 -0.23 0.23
C VAL A 11 -13.02 0.72 1.20
N LEU A 12 -11.91 1.33 0.76
CA LEU A 12 -11.17 2.31 1.57
C LEU A 12 -11.76 3.73 1.55
N GLY A 13 -12.82 3.98 0.78
CA GLY A 13 -13.37 5.33 0.59
C GLY A 13 -12.48 6.29 -0.22
N VAL A 14 -11.42 5.78 -0.87
CA VAL A 14 -10.58 6.57 -1.79
C VAL A 14 -11.31 6.88 -3.10
N LEU A 15 -12.13 5.94 -3.56
CA LEU A 15 -13.08 6.12 -4.65
C LEU A 15 -14.51 6.06 -4.12
N LYS A 16 -15.41 6.80 -4.75
CA LYS A 16 -16.85 6.69 -4.49
C LYS A 16 -17.39 5.35 -4.98
N GLY A 17 -18.53 4.92 -4.45
CA GLY A 17 -19.22 3.72 -4.95
C GLY A 17 -19.49 3.82 -6.45
N GLY A 18 -19.14 2.78 -7.20
CA GLY A 18 -19.28 2.74 -8.66
C GLY A 18 -18.21 3.51 -9.45
N GLU A 19 -17.38 4.33 -8.81
CA GLU A 19 -16.31 5.04 -9.48
C GLU A 19 -15.18 4.08 -9.90
N ARG A 20 -14.67 4.24 -11.11
CA ARG A 20 -13.57 3.41 -11.64
C ARG A 20 -12.22 4.11 -11.41
N VAL A 21 -11.19 3.33 -11.12
CA VAL A 21 -9.82 3.85 -10.98
C VAL A 21 -9.30 4.52 -12.26
N ASP A 22 -9.84 4.14 -13.41
CA ASP A 22 -9.49 4.74 -14.70
C ASP A 22 -9.73 6.25 -14.73
N THR A 23 -10.73 6.76 -14.00
CA THR A 23 -11.03 8.20 -13.90
C THR A 23 -9.93 8.99 -13.18
N ARG A 24 -9.11 8.30 -12.38
CA ARG A 24 -7.95 8.87 -11.66
C ARG A 24 -6.62 8.67 -12.39
N MET A 25 -6.62 7.98 -13.54
CA MET A 25 -5.43 7.76 -14.36
C MET A 25 -5.35 8.75 -15.52
N VAL A 26 -5.51 10.03 -15.22
CA VAL A 26 -5.50 11.13 -16.20
C VAL A 26 -4.45 12.17 -15.82
N ALA A 27 -3.92 12.90 -16.82
CA ALA A 27 -2.84 13.86 -16.61
C ALA A 27 -3.23 15.05 -15.69
N THR A 28 -4.50 15.34 -15.58
CA THR A 28 -5.07 16.42 -14.75
C THR A 28 -5.35 15.99 -13.29
N GLU A 29 -5.17 14.72 -12.96
CA GLU A 29 -5.41 14.22 -11.59
C GLU A 29 -4.42 14.87 -10.61
N ARG A 30 -4.93 15.31 -9.46
CA ARG A 30 -4.15 15.98 -8.41
C ARG A 30 -4.34 15.37 -7.01
N ALA A 31 -5.36 14.53 -6.83
CA ALA A 31 -5.68 13.93 -5.54
C ALA A 31 -5.10 12.52 -5.38
N VAL A 32 -4.89 11.79 -6.48
CA VAL A 32 -4.40 10.41 -6.47
C VAL A 32 -3.21 10.28 -7.41
N ALA A 33 -2.14 9.65 -6.93
CA ALA A 33 -0.98 9.30 -7.75
C ALA A 33 -0.69 7.80 -7.65
N PHE A 34 -0.12 7.23 -8.68
CA PHE A 34 0.28 5.83 -8.75
C PHE A 34 1.79 5.72 -8.77
N GLY A 35 2.33 4.80 -7.99
CA GLY A 35 3.75 4.58 -7.88
C GLY A 35 4.10 3.12 -7.63
N SER A 36 5.39 2.87 -7.43
CA SER A 36 5.90 1.56 -7.05
C SER A 36 6.95 1.72 -5.96
N LEU A 37 6.99 0.75 -5.03
CA LEU A 37 8.03 0.67 -4.00
C LEU A 37 9.43 0.59 -4.64
N VAL A 38 9.54 -0.15 -5.72
CA VAL A 38 10.77 -0.27 -6.53
C VAL A 38 10.46 0.22 -7.94
N ARG A 39 11.18 1.22 -8.40
CA ARG A 39 10.99 1.80 -9.73
C ARG A 39 11.54 0.92 -10.85
N CYS A 40 12.51 0.05 -10.53
CA CYS A 40 13.01 -0.97 -11.44
C CYS A 40 12.10 -2.19 -11.45
N SER A 41 12.11 -2.94 -12.54
CA SER A 41 11.44 -4.23 -12.58
C SER A 41 12.19 -5.23 -11.70
N LEU A 42 11.50 -5.81 -10.72
CA LEU A 42 11.99 -6.94 -9.92
C LEU A 42 11.47 -8.23 -10.54
N SER A 43 12.36 -9.03 -11.09
CA SER A 43 12.01 -10.33 -11.64
C SER A 43 13.10 -11.35 -11.35
N ARG A 44 12.72 -12.61 -11.32
CA ARG A 44 13.62 -13.75 -11.24
C ARG A 44 13.36 -14.68 -12.42
N PHE A 45 14.41 -15.18 -13.03
CA PHE A 45 14.25 -16.19 -14.07
C PHE A 45 13.75 -17.50 -13.45
N SER A 46 12.68 -18.04 -14.01
CA SER A 46 12.09 -19.31 -13.63
C SER A 46 12.46 -20.34 -14.70
N GLU A 47 13.35 -21.27 -14.38
CA GLU A 47 13.75 -22.35 -15.29
C GLU A 47 12.55 -23.20 -15.71
N LYS A 48 11.64 -23.49 -14.74
CA LYS A 48 10.41 -24.23 -14.99
C LYS A 48 9.48 -23.57 -16.02
N ALA A 49 9.39 -22.24 -15.99
CA ALA A 49 8.53 -21.46 -16.89
C ALA A 49 9.27 -20.93 -18.11
N GLY A 50 10.60 -21.05 -18.18
CA GLY A 50 11.43 -20.52 -19.27
C GLY A 50 11.37 -19.00 -19.43
N LYS A 51 11.00 -18.25 -18.38
CA LYS A 51 10.80 -16.80 -18.44
C LYS A 51 11.06 -16.09 -17.11
N HIS A 52 11.22 -14.78 -17.20
CA HIS A 52 11.25 -13.94 -16.01
C HIS A 52 9.85 -13.80 -15.37
N GLU A 53 9.77 -13.99 -14.06
CA GLU A 53 8.55 -13.87 -13.27
C GLU A 53 8.71 -12.85 -12.17
N CYS A 54 7.64 -12.11 -11.86
CA CYS A 54 7.52 -11.25 -10.70
C CYS A 54 6.30 -11.70 -9.89
N THR A 55 6.55 -12.37 -8.77
CA THR A 55 5.52 -12.94 -7.90
C THR A 55 5.65 -12.41 -6.47
N GLY A 56 4.61 -12.58 -5.65
CA GLY A 56 4.64 -12.20 -4.24
C GLY A 56 5.86 -12.74 -3.47
N PRO A 57 6.20 -14.04 -3.58
CA PRO A 57 7.41 -14.59 -2.95
C PRO A 57 8.72 -13.93 -3.42
N ILE A 58 8.84 -13.56 -4.68
CA ILE A 58 10.02 -12.84 -5.20
C ILE A 58 10.10 -11.46 -4.57
N MET A 59 8.97 -10.74 -4.49
CA MET A 59 8.91 -9.43 -3.82
C MET A 59 9.25 -9.52 -2.34
N THR A 60 8.76 -10.55 -1.64
CA THR A 60 9.10 -10.76 -0.23
C THR A 60 10.58 -11.02 -0.02
N LYS A 61 11.19 -11.86 -0.85
CA LYS A 61 12.63 -12.14 -0.79
C LYS A 61 13.50 -10.92 -1.12
N ALA A 62 13.01 -9.98 -1.92
CA ALA A 62 13.76 -8.79 -2.30
C ALA A 62 14.18 -7.92 -1.11
N PHE A 63 13.51 -8.00 0.03
CA PHE A 63 13.87 -7.27 1.24
C PHE A 63 15.10 -7.85 1.98
N THR A 64 15.42 -9.12 1.76
CA THR A 64 16.49 -9.84 2.46
C THR A 64 17.59 -10.37 1.55
N GLU A 65 17.35 -10.42 0.23
CA GLU A 65 18.34 -10.88 -0.74
C GLU A 65 19.51 -9.89 -0.83
N PRO A 66 20.76 -10.30 -0.50
CA PRO A 66 21.89 -9.37 -0.40
C PRO A 66 22.13 -8.49 -1.63
N ALA A 67 21.90 -9.05 -2.84
CA ALA A 67 22.06 -8.31 -4.08
C ALA A 67 20.90 -7.34 -4.37
N VAL A 68 19.72 -7.53 -3.79
CA VAL A 68 18.49 -6.80 -4.13
C VAL A 68 18.04 -5.85 -3.01
N ALA A 69 18.21 -6.22 -1.75
CA ALA A 69 17.79 -5.40 -0.61
C ALA A 69 18.35 -3.97 -0.63
N PRO A 70 19.63 -3.72 -1.01
CA PRO A 70 20.16 -2.38 -1.16
C PRO A 70 19.43 -1.56 -2.24
N ILE A 71 18.95 -2.21 -3.31
CA ILE A 71 18.20 -1.54 -4.38
C ILE A 71 16.81 -1.12 -3.87
N VAL A 72 16.12 -2.02 -3.15
CA VAL A 72 14.83 -1.71 -2.51
C VAL A 72 14.96 -0.52 -1.56
N LYS A 73 15.99 -0.55 -0.69
CA LYS A 73 16.29 0.54 0.24
C LYS A 73 16.54 1.86 -0.49
N ARG A 74 17.40 1.87 -1.50
CA ARG A 74 17.71 3.08 -2.30
C ARG A 74 16.47 3.62 -2.99
N CYS A 75 15.62 2.76 -3.57
CA CYS A 75 14.36 3.20 -4.17
C CYS A 75 13.43 3.84 -3.14
N ALA A 76 13.29 3.24 -1.95
CA ALA A 76 12.50 3.79 -0.87
C ALA A 76 13.04 5.16 -0.40
N GLU A 77 14.35 5.28 -0.21
CA GLU A 77 15.03 6.54 0.16
C GLU A 77 14.80 7.63 -0.88
N THR A 78 14.93 7.29 -2.16
CA THR A 78 14.81 8.26 -3.25
C THR A 78 13.38 8.73 -3.48
N TYR A 79 12.41 7.82 -3.43
CA TYR A 79 11.06 8.10 -3.93
C TYR A 79 9.97 8.13 -2.86
N LEU A 80 10.22 7.56 -1.68
CA LEU A 80 9.21 7.49 -0.64
C LEU A 80 9.55 8.34 0.59
N LYS A 81 10.82 8.66 0.81
CA LYS A 81 11.23 9.53 1.92
C LYS A 81 10.74 10.98 1.76
N HIS A 82 10.62 11.44 0.52
CA HIS A 82 10.29 12.82 0.18
C HIS A 82 8.95 12.91 -0.56
N LEU A 83 7.90 12.35 0.05
CA LEU A 83 6.56 12.49 -0.49
C LEU A 83 6.11 13.97 -0.43
N PRO A 84 5.31 14.43 -1.40
CA PRO A 84 4.71 15.77 -1.33
C PRO A 84 4.01 16.00 0.01
N PRO A 85 4.09 17.21 0.59
CA PRO A 85 3.52 17.51 1.91
C PRO A 85 1.97 17.41 1.96
N THR A 86 1.34 17.31 0.80
CA THR A 86 -0.11 17.08 0.67
C THR A 86 -0.52 15.60 0.82
N VAL A 87 0.43 14.66 0.72
CA VAL A 87 0.13 13.22 0.86
C VAL A 87 -0.24 12.92 2.31
N ARG A 88 -1.35 12.23 2.51
CA ARG A 88 -1.84 11.78 3.82
C ARG A 88 -2.01 10.27 3.90
N LEU A 89 -2.20 9.62 2.76
CA LEU A 89 -2.44 8.18 2.66
C LEU A 89 -1.59 7.58 1.55
N VAL A 90 -0.91 6.47 1.85
CA VAL A 90 -0.28 5.60 0.88
C VAL A 90 -0.89 4.22 0.98
N VAL A 91 -1.45 3.73 -0.12
CA VAL A 91 -2.06 2.40 -0.21
C VAL A 91 -1.05 1.44 -0.84
N MET A 92 -0.61 0.46 -0.05
CA MET A 92 0.34 -0.58 -0.45
C MET A 92 -0.41 -1.84 -0.88
N LEU A 93 -0.18 -2.29 -2.10
CA LEU A 93 -0.88 -3.44 -2.68
C LEU A 93 -0.18 -4.75 -2.31
N GLY A 94 -0.73 -5.49 -1.35
CA GLY A 94 -0.24 -6.78 -0.87
C GLY A 94 -0.49 -6.98 0.61
N THR A 95 -1.05 -8.15 0.98
CA THR A 95 -1.40 -8.54 2.35
C THR A 95 -0.60 -9.75 2.86
N GLY A 96 0.42 -10.20 2.15
CA GLY A 96 1.35 -11.23 2.63
C GLY A 96 2.17 -10.72 3.81
N ASP A 97 2.26 -11.51 4.91
CA ASP A 97 2.93 -11.06 6.14
C ASP A 97 4.38 -10.66 5.88
N GLY A 98 5.17 -11.50 5.22
CA GLY A 98 6.57 -11.18 4.92
C GLY A 98 6.74 -9.95 4.02
N TYR A 99 5.76 -9.64 3.15
CA TYR A 99 5.77 -8.40 2.37
C TYR A 99 5.47 -7.18 3.24
N ILE A 100 4.46 -7.28 4.12
CA ILE A 100 4.13 -6.22 5.09
C ILE A 100 5.32 -5.95 6.00
N ASP A 101 5.94 -7.00 6.55
CA ASP A 101 7.09 -6.88 7.45
C ASP A 101 8.30 -6.25 6.76
N GLY A 102 8.62 -6.65 5.52
CA GLY A 102 9.68 -6.05 4.73
C GLY A 102 9.45 -4.56 4.46
N CYS A 103 8.22 -4.17 4.09
CA CYS A 103 7.84 -2.78 3.93
C CYS A 103 7.97 -2.01 5.27
N ARG A 104 7.45 -2.57 6.35
CA ARG A 104 7.47 -1.97 7.68
C ARG A 104 8.91 -1.71 8.16
N GLN A 105 9.78 -2.70 8.07
CA GLN A 105 11.20 -2.56 8.45
C GLN A 105 11.90 -1.51 7.59
N THR A 106 11.64 -1.49 6.29
CA THR A 106 12.19 -0.49 5.37
C THR A 106 11.75 0.91 5.78
N MET A 107 10.46 1.13 6.07
CA MET A 107 9.94 2.44 6.47
C MET A 107 10.40 2.84 7.87
N GLN A 108 10.51 1.90 8.80
CA GLN A 108 11.06 2.15 10.13
C GLN A 108 12.50 2.61 10.06
N ALA A 109 13.32 1.94 9.26
CA ALA A 109 14.71 2.34 9.03
C ALA A 109 14.83 3.73 8.36
N LEU A 110 13.89 4.05 7.46
CA LEU A 110 13.89 5.28 6.68
C LEU A 110 13.44 6.51 7.47
N TYR A 111 12.46 6.33 8.35
CA TYR A 111 11.80 7.42 9.07
C TYR A 111 12.18 7.51 10.56
N GLY A 112 12.86 6.50 11.10
CA GLY A 112 13.34 6.48 12.49
C GLY A 112 12.24 6.78 13.51
N SER A 113 12.43 7.79 14.34
CA SER A 113 11.47 8.20 15.38
C SER A 113 10.13 8.71 14.86
N ALA A 114 10.05 9.11 13.59
CA ALA A 114 8.78 9.50 12.97
C ALA A 114 7.90 8.30 12.56
N PHE A 115 8.42 7.07 12.69
CA PHE A 115 7.66 5.84 12.41
C PHE A 115 6.86 5.42 13.65
N THR A 116 5.59 5.03 13.43
CA THR A 116 4.69 4.45 14.46
C THR A 116 3.89 3.31 13.85
N ALA A 117 3.98 2.11 14.41
CA ALA A 117 3.10 1.00 14.04
C ALA A 117 1.68 1.29 14.55
N LEU A 118 0.66 1.13 13.69
CA LEU A 118 -0.74 1.31 14.04
C LEU A 118 -1.43 -0.04 14.32
N ASN A 119 -1.26 -0.99 13.39
CA ASN A 119 -1.75 -2.36 13.51
C ASN A 119 -0.97 -3.29 12.57
N GLU A 120 -1.41 -4.55 12.41
CA GLU A 120 -0.69 -5.54 11.58
C GLU A 120 -0.58 -5.17 10.10
N VAL A 121 -1.45 -4.29 9.58
CA VAL A 121 -1.46 -3.89 8.16
C VAL A 121 -1.21 -2.41 7.93
N ALA A 122 -1.00 -1.62 8.99
CA ALA A 122 -0.83 -0.18 8.86
C ALA A 122 0.24 0.38 9.80
N TYR A 123 0.89 1.44 9.35
CA TYR A 123 1.83 2.24 10.12
C TYR A 123 1.76 3.70 9.67
N ARG A 124 2.32 4.59 10.47
CA ARG A 124 2.41 6.03 10.20
C ARG A 124 3.86 6.48 10.13
N THR A 125 4.13 7.44 9.25
CA THR A 125 5.41 8.14 9.18
C THR A 125 5.12 9.65 9.12
N GLY A 126 5.30 10.34 10.23
CA GLY A 126 4.84 11.73 10.35
C GLY A 126 3.33 11.86 10.06
N PRO A 127 2.91 12.69 9.08
CA PRO A 127 1.50 12.89 8.75
C PRO A 127 0.91 11.81 7.81
N VAL A 128 1.73 10.89 7.32
CA VAL A 128 1.32 9.91 6.28
C VAL A 128 0.94 8.59 6.91
N ILE A 129 -0.24 8.09 6.63
CA ILE A 129 -0.67 6.72 6.94
C ILE A 129 -0.36 5.83 5.75
N TRP A 130 0.27 4.70 6.02
CA TRP A 130 0.59 3.63 5.08
C TRP A 130 -0.28 2.42 5.43
N VAL A 131 -1.03 1.93 4.46
CA VAL A 131 -1.96 0.82 4.68
C VAL A 131 -1.79 -0.26 3.62
N HIS A 132 -1.69 -1.51 4.06
CA HIS A 132 -1.62 -2.67 3.19
C HIS A 132 -3.01 -3.24 2.91
N VAL A 133 -3.31 -3.45 1.62
CA VAL A 133 -4.59 -3.96 1.14
C VAL A 133 -4.38 -5.10 0.15
N SER A 134 -5.45 -5.81 -0.19
CA SER A 134 -5.36 -6.89 -1.16
C SER A 134 -4.82 -6.44 -2.51
N HIS A 135 -3.84 -7.18 -3.04
CA HIS A 135 -3.32 -6.94 -4.37
C HIS A 135 -4.37 -7.31 -5.44
N PRO A 136 -4.66 -6.45 -6.42
CA PRO A 136 -5.74 -6.64 -7.38
C PRO A 136 -5.42 -7.63 -8.53
N SER A 137 -4.29 -8.32 -8.48
CA SER A 137 -3.93 -9.34 -9.47
C SER A 137 -4.95 -10.46 -9.54
N GLY A 138 -5.21 -10.97 -10.74
CA GLY A 138 -6.01 -12.18 -10.94
C GLY A 138 -5.42 -13.44 -10.29
N LEU A 139 -4.11 -13.45 -10.08
CA LEU A 139 -3.37 -14.55 -9.43
C LEU A 139 -3.39 -14.49 -7.90
N ASN A 140 -3.95 -13.42 -7.31
CA ASN A 140 -4.03 -13.29 -5.86
C ASN A 140 -5.22 -14.12 -5.32
N SER A 141 -4.94 -15.28 -4.76
CA SER A 141 -5.95 -16.18 -4.17
C SER A 141 -6.65 -15.58 -2.95
N HIS A 142 -6.01 -14.66 -2.24
CA HIS A 142 -6.56 -14.01 -1.05
C HIS A 142 -7.50 -12.83 -1.35
N HIS A 143 -7.59 -12.39 -2.61
CA HIS A 143 -8.39 -11.21 -2.98
C HIS A 143 -9.87 -11.39 -2.66
N ARG A 144 -10.44 -12.57 -3.00
CA ARG A 144 -11.87 -12.86 -2.76
C ARG A 144 -12.21 -12.83 -1.26
N GLU A 145 -11.39 -13.47 -0.44
CA GLU A 145 -11.55 -13.49 1.03
C GLU A 145 -11.45 -12.08 1.63
N TRP A 146 -10.47 -11.29 1.17
CA TRP A 146 -10.33 -9.90 1.60
C TRP A 146 -11.54 -9.06 1.21
N MET A 147 -12.06 -9.20 -0.02
CA MET A 147 -13.24 -8.48 -0.49
C MET A 147 -14.51 -8.89 0.24
N ALA A 148 -14.66 -10.16 0.62
CA ALA A 148 -15.78 -10.63 1.42
C ALA A 148 -15.82 -9.98 2.81
N GLY A 149 -14.66 -9.70 3.40
CA GLY A 149 -14.55 -8.95 4.66
C GLY A 149 -15.02 -9.72 5.89
N ASP A 150 -15.15 -11.05 5.81
CA ASP A 150 -15.53 -11.89 6.94
C ASP A 150 -14.48 -11.79 8.06
N PRO A 151 -14.80 -11.23 9.24
CA PRO A 151 -13.85 -11.01 10.33
C PRO A 151 -13.29 -12.31 10.94
N ALA A 152 -13.94 -13.45 10.71
CA ALA A 152 -13.45 -14.75 11.13
C ALA A 152 -12.23 -15.19 10.31
N THR A 153 -12.07 -14.69 9.10
CA THR A 153 -10.95 -15.01 8.23
C THR A 153 -9.76 -14.06 8.45
N LYS A 154 -8.56 -14.56 8.12
CA LYS A 154 -7.34 -13.74 8.22
C LYS A 154 -7.41 -12.50 7.33
N GLN A 155 -7.89 -12.64 6.10
CA GLN A 155 -7.93 -11.53 5.15
C GLN A 155 -9.07 -10.55 5.44
N GLY A 156 -10.22 -11.02 5.93
CA GLY A 156 -11.29 -10.15 6.38
C GLY A 156 -10.90 -9.32 7.60
N ARG A 157 -10.17 -9.91 8.57
CA ARG A 157 -9.59 -9.15 9.68
C ARG A 157 -8.62 -8.08 9.19
N LYS A 158 -7.73 -8.40 8.24
CA LYS A 158 -6.82 -7.42 7.63
C LYS A 158 -7.55 -6.29 6.92
N ARG A 159 -8.66 -6.60 6.21
CA ARG A 159 -9.52 -5.57 5.63
C ARG A 159 -10.08 -4.62 6.68
N ARG A 160 -10.64 -5.14 7.77
CA ARG A 160 -11.19 -4.33 8.86
C ARG A 160 -10.13 -3.38 9.42
N LEU A 161 -8.94 -3.91 9.75
CA LEU A 161 -7.82 -3.11 10.27
C LEU A 161 -7.33 -2.05 9.26
N ALA A 162 -7.37 -2.34 7.96
CA ALA A 162 -7.05 -1.36 6.94
C ALA A 162 -8.07 -0.21 6.90
N MET A 163 -9.36 -0.53 6.97
CA MET A 163 -10.43 0.48 7.03
C MET A 163 -10.34 1.35 8.28
N GLU A 164 -10.09 0.75 9.45
CA GLU A 164 -9.87 1.46 10.72
C GLU A 164 -8.67 2.44 10.63
N ALA A 165 -7.57 2.02 10.01
CA ALA A 165 -6.42 2.89 9.83
C ALA A 165 -6.72 4.08 8.91
N VAL A 166 -7.52 3.87 7.85
CA VAL A 166 -7.87 4.93 6.89
C VAL A 166 -8.90 5.91 7.47
N SER A 167 -9.84 5.47 8.32
CA SER A 167 -10.81 6.38 8.97
C SER A 167 -10.11 7.47 9.78
N ASN A 168 -8.98 7.18 10.41
CA ASN A 168 -8.16 8.17 11.13
C ASN A 168 -7.56 9.27 10.24
N VAL A 169 -7.51 9.08 8.91
CA VAL A 169 -7.11 10.13 7.97
C VAL A 169 -8.22 11.17 7.79
N SER A 170 -9.47 10.71 7.78
CA SER A 170 -10.65 11.55 7.59
C SER A 170 -10.89 12.46 8.81
N ASP A 171 -10.77 11.93 10.00
CA ASP A 171 -10.95 12.67 11.25
C ASP A 171 -9.91 13.80 11.43
N GLY A 172 -8.67 13.57 10.96
CA GLY A 172 -7.62 14.59 10.96
C GLY A 172 -7.89 15.76 10.00
N ARG A 173 -8.72 15.60 8.95
CA ARG A 173 -9.10 16.69 8.05
C ARG A 173 -10.17 17.60 8.62
N ASP A 174 -11.11 17.05 9.34
CA ASP A 174 -12.19 17.83 9.99
C ASP A 174 -11.63 18.72 11.11
N THR A 175 -10.60 18.27 11.81
CA THR A 175 -9.93 19.07 12.86
C THR A 175 -9.15 20.26 12.30
N ILE A 176 -8.71 20.21 11.05
CA ILE A 176 -7.96 21.31 10.39
C ILE A 176 -8.92 22.34 9.78
N LEU A 177 -10.10 21.93 9.34
CA LEU A 177 -11.12 22.83 8.77
C LEU A 177 -11.95 23.54 9.85
N GLY A 178 -12.06 22.97 11.06
CA GLY A 178 -12.78 23.54 12.20
C GLY A 178 -12.07 24.70 12.93
N ARG A 179 -10.86 25.10 12.54
CA ARG A 179 -10.10 26.22 13.14
C ARG A 179 -10.04 27.50 12.29
N LYS A 180 -10.96 27.70 11.36
CA LYS A 180 -11.17 29.01 10.70
C LYS A 180 -12.59 29.50 10.98
N GLY A 181 -12.79 29.98 12.18
CA GLY A 181 -14.01 30.63 12.58
C GLY A 181 -13.90 31.17 14.01
N LEU A 182 -13.19 32.25 14.19
CA LEU A 182 -13.40 33.32 15.18
C LEU A 182 -12.53 34.52 14.79
#